data_991c3c3fe8a9f92ac04b51e8037b49b9
#
_entry.id   991c3c3fe8a9f92ac04b51e8037b49b9
#
_cell.length_a   1.000
_cell.length_b   1.000
_cell.length_c   1.000
_cell.angle_alpha   90.00
_cell.angle_beta   90.00
_cell.angle_gamma   90.00
#
_symmetry.space_group_name_H-M   'P 1'
#
loop_
_entity.id
_entity.type
_entity.pdbx_description
1 polymer ?
#
loop_
_entity_poly.entity_id
_entity_poly.type
_entity_poly.pdbx_seq_one_letter_code
_entity_poly.pdbx_strand_id
1 'polypeptide(L)'
;MSLETVTSSAGTSIVYWRSGEGPPLVLVHGTAADHGRWTPILPAFEQHFTVCAVDRRGRGGSGDSGDYAIEREFEDIAAVVDSLEEPGFLLGHSYGALCALEAALLTRNVRKMVLYDPVMDVTGEGINPPGLVNRLEALLEAGDRDGVVDTMLREVVGAPPEVVEYMRSQPAWQARVSAAHTIPRELRAGEAYRFDAERFGDLEVPTLQLTRERQPGNFRGGRKGRGRNAAELPYRRHVRARARGDGHRDRVLHN
;
A
#
# COMPACT_ATOMS: atom_id res chain seq x y z
N MET A 1 9.72 19.58 6.88
CA MET A 1 9.87 18.16 6.47
C MET A 1 11.34 17.85 6.46
N SER A 2 11.80 16.83 7.20
CA SER A 2 13.16 16.31 7.21
C SER A 2 13.21 14.94 6.55
N LEU A 3 14.36 14.58 5.97
CA LEU A 3 14.62 13.24 5.46
C LEU A 3 15.37 12.46 6.53
N GLU A 4 14.88 11.28 6.86
CA GLU A 4 15.48 10.38 7.82
C GLU A 4 15.72 9.00 7.19
N THR A 5 16.64 8.24 7.76
CA THR A 5 17.09 6.96 7.18
C THR A 5 17.24 5.93 8.29
N VAL A 6 16.76 4.72 8.02
CA VAL A 6 16.99 3.54 8.86
C VAL A 6 17.58 2.42 8.00
N THR A 7 18.45 1.61 8.58
CA THR A 7 18.95 0.39 7.93
C THR A 7 18.09 -0.79 8.36
N SER A 8 17.45 -1.44 7.41
CA SER A 8 16.64 -2.65 7.67
C SER A 8 17.52 -3.86 8.01
N SER A 9 16.92 -4.94 8.52
CA SER A 9 17.62 -6.17 8.88
C SER A 9 18.44 -6.79 7.74
N ALA A 10 18.00 -6.56 6.49
CA ALA A 10 18.68 -7.00 5.27
C ALA A 10 19.79 -6.02 4.80
N GLY A 11 20.12 -4.99 5.58
CA GLY A 11 21.15 -4.01 5.25
C GLY A 11 20.71 -2.95 4.22
N THR A 12 19.44 -2.93 3.81
CA THR A 12 18.91 -1.92 2.89
C THR A 12 18.64 -0.62 3.65
N SER A 13 19.10 0.51 3.09
CA SER A 13 18.80 1.84 3.61
C SER A 13 17.37 2.23 3.22
N ILE A 14 16.51 2.44 4.19
CA ILE A 14 15.11 2.85 3.99
C ILE A 14 14.96 4.30 4.44
N VAL A 15 14.44 5.12 3.54
CA VAL A 15 14.22 6.55 3.76
C VAL A 15 12.76 6.80 4.10
N TYR A 16 12.53 7.72 5.03
CA TYR A 16 11.21 8.29 5.26
C TYR A 16 11.29 9.81 5.48
N TRP A 17 10.21 10.47 5.13
CA TRP A 17 10.06 11.93 5.23
C TRP A 17 9.25 12.25 6.48
N ARG A 18 9.87 12.98 7.40
CA ARG A 18 9.27 13.34 8.68
C ARG A 18 8.74 14.77 8.67
N SER A 19 7.49 14.98 9.12
CA SER A 19 6.87 16.29 9.24
C SER A 19 5.75 16.29 10.26
N GLY A 20 5.32 17.48 10.71
CA GLY A 20 4.28 17.63 11.73
C GLY A 20 4.80 17.39 13.15
N GLU A 21 3.90 17.51 14.12
CA GLU A 21 4.17 17.32 15.55
C GLU A 21 3.05 16.47 16.19
N GLY A 22 3.41 15.60 17.12
CA GLY A 22 2.50 14.72 17.84
C GLY A 22 2.94 13.26 17.79
N PRO A 23 2.08 12.31 18.18
CA PRO A 23 2.43 10.90 18.16
C PRO A 23 2.78 10.41 16.75
N PRO A 24 3.71 9.46 16.59
CA PRO A 24 4.18 9.02 15.29
C PRO A 24 3.08 8.36 14.44
N LEU A 25 3.06 8.67 13.14
CA LEU A 25 2.21 8.02 12.13
C LEU A 25 3.07 7.62 10.93
N VAL A 26 3.31 6.33 10.76
CA VAL A 26 4.01 5.78 9.61
C VAL A 26 3.02 5.56 8.46
N LEU A 27 3.34 6.13 7.29
CA LEU A 27 2.54 6.00 6.06
C LEU A 27 3.26 5.14 5.04
N VAL A 28 2.64 4.02 4.64
CA VAL A 28 3.21 3.04 3.70
C VAL A 28 2.41 3.03 2.40
N HIS A 29 3.00 3.51 1.32
CA HIS A 29 2.37 3.61 0.01
C HIS A 29 2.23 2.25 -0.70
N GLY A 30 1.35 2.18 -1.71
CA GLY A 30 1.16 1.00 -2.55
C GLY A 30 2.15 0.89 -3.71
N THR A 31 1.88 -0.04 -4.63
CA THR A 31 2.63 -0.24 -5.88
C THR A 31 2.63 1.02 -6.74
N ALA A 32 3.72 1.25 -7.48
CA ALA A 32 3.91 2.40 -8.38
C ALA A 32 3.72 3.78 -7.70
N ALA A 33 4.15 3.91 -6.45
CA ALA A 33 4.09 5.16 -5.70
C ALA A 33 5.36 5.32 -4.84
N ASP A 34 5.51 6.49 -4.24
CA ASP A 34 6.51 6.87 -3.24
C ASP A 34 5.83 7.69 -2.12
N HIS A 35 6.64 8.29 -1.22
CA HIS A 35 6.13 9.18 -0.16
C HIS A 35 5.23 10.31 -0.68
N GLY A 36 5.48 10.81 -1.92
CA GLY A 36 4.69 11.87 -2.55
C GLY A 36 3.21 11.52 -2.75
N ARG A 37 2.85 10.23 -2.68
CA ARG A 37 1.46 9.76 -2.67
C ARG A 37 0.61 10.45 -1.61
N TRP A 38 1.22 10.81 -0.49
CA TRP A 38 0.54 11.35 0.67
C TRP A 38 0.40 12.87 0.67
N THR A 39 1.09 13.58 -0.22
CA THR A 39 1.11 15.05 -0.29
C THR A 39 -0.27 15.71 -0.17
N PRO A 40 -1.35 15.20 -0.83
CA PRO A 40 -2.65 15.85 -0.75
C PRO A 40 -3.31 15.80 0.64
N ILE A 41 -2.90 14.86 1.50
CA ILE A 41 -3.50 14.64 2.82
C ILE A 41 -2.55 14.94 3.98
N LEU A 42 -1.25 15.15 3.70
CA LEU A 42 -0.24 15.49 4.72
C LEU A 42 -0.68 16.64 5.62
N PRO A 43 -1.18 17.80 5.10
CA PRO A 43 -1.53 18.92 5.96
C PRO A 43 -2.60 18.63 7.02
N ALA A 44 -3.48 17.63 6.74
CA ALA A 44 -4.49 17.21 7.70
C ALA A 44 -3.90 16.29 8.78
N PHE A 45 -2.95 15.43 8.42
CA PHE A 45 -2.29 14.55 9.38
C PHE A 45 -1.28 15.29 10.25
N GLU A 46 -0.52 16.21 9.68
CA GLU A 46 0.52 17.01 10.37
C GLU A 46 -0.03 17.86 11.52
N GLN A 47 -1.34 18.16 11.52
CA GLN A 47 -1.99 18.85 12.63
C GLN A 47 -2.10 18.00 13.91
N HIS A 48 -1.93 16.68 13.79
CA HIS A 48 -2.22 15.76 14.88
C HIS A 48 -1.11 14.71 15.10
N PHE A 49 -0.20 14.56 14.13
CA PHE A 49 0.81 13.51 14.12
C PHE A 49 2.16 14.02 13.66
N THR A 50 3.20 13.41 14.19
CA THR A 50 4.50 13.37 13.50
C THR A 50 4.41 12.33 12.40
N VAL A 51 4.23 12.77 11.15
CA VAL A 51 4.07 11.88 9.99
C VAL A 51 5.45 11.40 9.52
N CYS A 52 5.58 10.10 9.30
CA CYS A 52 6.73 9.43 8.73
C CYS A 52 6.32 8.75 7.41
N ALA A 53 6.41 9.47 6.29
CA ALA A 53 6.02 8.96 4.97
C ALA A 53 7.19 8.18 4.35
N VAL A 54 7.06 6.85 4.28
CA VAL A 54 8.12 5.94 3.85
C VAL A 54 8.24 5.92 2.33
N ASP A 55 9.48 5.94 1.83
CA ASP A 55 9.83 5.43 0.52
C ASP A 55 10.15 3.94 0.67
N ARG A 56 9.32 3.05 0.14
CA ARG A 56 9.58 1.61 0.18
C ARG A 56 10.79 1.28 -0.68
N ARG A 57 11.46 0.13 -0.44
CA ARG A 57 12.67 -0.28 -1.18
C ARG A 57 12.54 -0.13 -2.71
N GLY A 58 13.58 0.35 -3.35
CA GLY A 58 13.63 0.62 -4.80
C GLY A 58 12.87 1.87 -5.27
N ARG A 59 12.44 2.76 -4.34
CA ARG A 59 11.68 3.97 -4.63
C ARG A 59 12.21 5.19 -3.89
N GLY A 60 11.96 6.36 -4.46
CA GLY A 60 12.35 7.62 -3.85
C GLY A 60 13.80 7.65 -3.43
N GLY A 61 14.04 7.91 -2.15
CA GLY A 61 15.39 7.95 -1.55
C GLY A 61 15.88 6.61 -1.00
N SER A 62 15.03 5.57 -0.96
CA SER A 62 15.39 4.28 -0.40
C SER A 62 16.26 3.44 -1.32
N GLY A 63 17.15 2.67 -0.70
CA GLY A 63 17.95 1.67 -1.38
C GLY A 63 17.14 0.52 -1.96
N ASP A 64 17.82 -0.33 -2.70
CA ASP A 64 17.26 -1.56 -3.27
C ASP A 64 18.26 -2.70 -3.17
N SER A 65 17.82 -3.94 -3.40
CA SER A 65 18.69 -5.10 -3.50
C SER A 65 18.24 -6.00 -4.65
N GLY A 66 19.20 -6.69 -5.30
CA GLY A 66 18.92 -7.61 -6.40
C GLY A 66 18.05 -8.81 -5.98
N ASP A 67 18.19 -9.25 -4.73
CA ASP A 67 17.43 -10.37 -4.16
C ASP A 67 16.15 -9.83 -3.50
N TYR A 68 15.13 -9.58 -4.32
CA TYR A 68 13.84 -9.13 -3.83
C TYR A 68 13.04 -10.32 -3.28
N ALA A 69 12.56 -10.17 -2.04
CA ALA A 69 11.55 -11.00 -1.42
C ALA A 69 10.54 -10.10 -0.72
N ILE A 70 9.26 -10.51 -0.69
CA ILE A 70 8.20 -9.71 -0.08
C ILE A 70 8.44 -9.51 1.42
N GLU A 71 9.04 -10.48 2.09
CA GLU A 71 9.39 -10.45 3.52
C GLU A 71 10.33 -9.31 3.85
N ARG A 72 11.19 -8.93 2.90
CA ARG A 72 12.09 -7.78 3.07
C ARG A 72 11.34 -6.45 3.17
N GLU A 73 10.19 -6.33 2.49
CA GLU A 73 9.30 -5.17 2.63
C GLU A 73 8.68 -5.12 4.03
N PHE A 74 8.37 -6.26 4.61
CA PHE A 74 7.82 -6.36 5.98
C PHE A 74 8.87 -5.95 7.02
N GLU A 75 10.09 -6.47 6.87
CA GLU A 75 11.25 -6.12 7.70
C GLU A 75 11.60 -4.61 7.62
N ASP A 76 11.51 -4.02 6.43
CA ASP A 76 11.76 -2.59 6.22
C ASP A 76 10.77 -1.72 7.02
N ILE A 77 9.48 -2.05 6.93
CA ILE A 77 8.45 -1.29 7.63
C ILE A 77 8.57 -1.50 9.14
N ALA A 78 8.87 -2.72 9.60
CA ALA A 78 9.14 -2.98 11.00
C ALA A 78 10.34 -2.16 11.51
N ALA A 79 11.44 -2.10 10.73
CA ALA A 79 12.62 -1.31 11.09
C ALA A 79 12.31 0.19 11.19
N VAL A 80 11.48 0.75 10.29
CA VAL A 80 11.03 2.15 10.40
C VAL A 80 10.20 2.35 11.66
N VAL A 81 9.25 1.47 11.95
CA VAL A 81 8.42 1.55 13.16
C VAL A 81 9.27 1.45 14.43
N ASP A 82 10.25 0.56 14.45
CA ASP A 82 11.13 0.34 15.61
C ASP A 82 12.17 1.47 15.80
N SER A 83 12.42 2.27 14.77
CA SER A 83 13.29 3.44 14.87
C SER A 83 12.62 4.65 15.55
N LEU A 84 11.31 4.60 15.77
CA LEU A 84 10.56 5.68 16.40
C LEU A 84 10.76 5.67 17.93
N GLU A 85 10.71 6.85 18.54
CA GLU A 85 10.94 7.03 19.99
C GLU A 85 9.83 6.39 20.86
N GLU A 86 8.62 6.25 20.30
CA GLU A 86 7.45 5.69 20.98
C GLU A 86 6.60 4.86 20.02
N PRO A 87 5.74 3.95 20.52
CA PRO A 87 4.82 3.19 19.70
C PRO A 87 3.90 4.11 18.86
N GLY A 88 3.92 3.89 17.55
CA GLY A 88 3.25 4.75 16.57
C GLY A 88 1.99 4.15 15.97
N PHE A 89 1.33 4.97 15.16
CA PHE A 89 0.25 4.53 14.28
C PHE A 89 0.85 4.09 12.93
N LEU A 90 0.22 3.10 12.29
CA LEU A 90 0.66 2.57 11.01
C LEU A 90 -0.50 2.61 10.01
N LEU A 91 -0.31 3.30 8.89
CA LEU A 91 -1.29 3.32 7.80
C LEU A 91 -0.66 2.78 6.53
N GLY A 92 -1.19 1.68 6.02
CA GLY A 92 -0.80 1.11 4.74
C GLY A 92 -1.89 1.26 3.69
N HIS A 93 -1.50 1.54 2.44
CA HIS A 93 -2.40 1.61 1.29
C HIS A 93 -2.06 0.54 0.26
N SER A 94 -3.07 -0.23 -0.22
CA SER A 94 -2.92 -1.22 -1.29
C SER A 94 -1.85 -2.27 -0.92
N TYR A 95 -0.83 -2.48 -1.75
CA TYR A 95 0.30 -3.37 -1.42
C TYR A 95 1.03 -2.95 -0.13
N GLY A 96 1.12 -1.64 0.15
CA GLY A 96 1.65 -1.14 1.41
C GLY A 96 0.79 -1.50 2.63
N ALA A 97 -0.50 -1.80 2.44
CA ALA A 97 -1.33 -2.30 3.52
C ALA A 97 -1.02 -3.77 3.85
N LEU A 98 -0.68 -4.59 2.85
CA LEU A 98 -0.13 -5.93 3.08
C LEU A 98 1.20 -5.86 3.84
N CYS A 99 2.12 -4.99 3.40
CA CYS A 99 3.40 -4.81 4.07
C CYS A 99 3.22 -4.33 5.53
N ALA A 100 2.29 -3.42 5.78
CA ALA A 100 1.98 -2.93 7.13
C ALA A 100 1.39 -4.03 8.03
N LEU A 101 0.48 -4.84 7.50
CA LEU A 101 -0.13 -5.94 8.24
C LEU A 101 0.92 -6.97 8.68
N GLU A 102 1.78 -7.40 7.76
CA GLU A 102 2.83 -8.37 8.04
C GLU A 102 3.94 -7.80 8.94
N ALA A 103 4.30 -6.52 8.75
CA ALA A 103 5.25 -5.84 9.63
C ALA A 103 4.78 -5.81 11.09
N ALA A 104 3.46 -5.71 11.33
CA ALA A 104 2.91 -5.72 12.67
C ALA A 104 3.11 -7.05 13.43
N LEU A 105 3.46 -8.15 12.73
CA LEU A 105 3.88 -9.40 13.35
C LEU A 105 5.37 -9.38 13.79
N LEU A 106 6.16 -8.46 13.24
CA LEU A 106 7.61 -8.38 13.45
C LEU A 106 8.01 -7.37 14.53
N THR A 107 7.09 -6.49 14.94
CA THR A 107 7.34 -5.43 15.93
C THR A 107 6.19 -5.32 16.94
N ARG A 108 6.50 -4.81 18.13
CA ARG A 108 5.50 -4.48 19.17
C ARG A 108 5.21 -2.97 19.26
N ASN A 109 5.83 -2.18 18.40
CA ASN A 109 5.76 -0.71 18.45
C ASN A 109 4.60 -0.14 17.62
N VAL A 110 3.67 -0.98 17.14
CA VAL A 110 2.44 -0.54 16.47
C VAL A 110 1.32 -0.36 17.49
N ARG A 111 0.89 0.87 17.72
CA ARG A 111 -0.19 1.20 18.66
C ARG A 111 -1.58 0.92 18.10
N LYS A 112 -1.82 1.31 16.82
CA LYS A 112 -3.04 1.03 16.04
C LYS A 112 -2.67 1.02 14.56
N MET A 113 -3.48 0.32 13.76
CA MET A 113 -3.21 0.20 12.33
C MET A 113 -4.45 0.56 11.49
N VAL A 114 -4.20 1.13 10.32
CA VAL A 114 -5.21 1.35 9.27
C VAL A 114 -4.74 0.65 8.00
N LEU A 115 -5.57 -0.23 7.46
CA LEU A 115 -5.37 -0.91 6.18
C LEU A 115 -6.36 -0.32 5.17
N TYR A 116 -5.84 0.49 4.23
CA TYR A 116 -6.66 1.11 3.20
C TYR A 116 -6.54 0.36 1.88
N ASP A 117 -7.66 -0.22 1.41
CA ASP A 117 -7.74 -1.06 0.21
C ASP A 117 -6.65 -2.14 0.14
N PRO A 118 -6.46 -2.98 1.18
CA PRO A 118 -5.41 -3.97 1.19
C PRO A 118 -5.55 -4.92 -0.01
N VAL A 119 -4.42 -5.21 -0.66
CA VAL A 119 -4.35 -6.16 -1.78
C VAL A 119 -3.78 -7.47 -1.28
N MET A 120 -4.66 -8.46 -1.12
CA MET A 120 -4.32 -9.82 -0.69
C MET A 120 -5.23 -10.80 -1.41
N ASP A 121 -4.67 -11.89 -1.91
CA ASP A 121 -5.46 -13.00 -2.41
C ASP A 121 -5.87 -13.91 -1.23
N VAL A 122 -7.10 -13.72 -0.77
CA VAL A 122 -7.71 -14.55 0.30
C VAL A 122 -8.51 -15.72 -0.27
N THR A 123 -8.66 -15.78 -1.61
CA THR A 123 -9.47 -16.81 -2.29
C THR A 123 -8.64 -17.87 -2.99
N GLY A 124 -7.39 -17.57 -3.32
CA GLY A 124 -6.52 -18.41 -4.14
C GLY A 124 -6.84 -18.36 -5.64
N GLU A 125 -7.74 -17.47 -6.08
CA GLU A 125 -8.13 -17.32 -7.49
C GLU A 125 -7.17 -16.47 -8.31
N GLY A 126 -6.22 -15.78 -7.62
CA GLY A 126 -5.31 -14.80 -8.21
C GLY A 126 -5.92 -13.40 -8.27
N ILE A 127 -5.07 -12.39 -8.10
CA ILE A 127 -5.47 -10.98 -8.04
C ILE A 127 -5.20 -10.21 -9.34
N ASN A 128 -4.33 -10.75 -10.20
CA ASN A 128 -3.92 -10.11 -11.44
C ASN A 128 -4.49 -10.82 -12.67
N PRO A 129 -4.69 -10.12 -13.80
CA PRO A 129 -5.00 -10.76 -15.07
C PRO A 129 -3.94 -11.80 -15.48
N PRO A 130 -4.32 -12.93 -16.04
CA PRO A 130 -3.35 -13.96 -16.48
C PRO A 130 -2.30 -13.41 -17.44
N GLY A 131 -1.03 -13.73 -17.17
CA GLY A 131 0.10 -13.31 -18.00
C GLY A 131 0.48 -11.84 -17.90
N LEU A 132 -0.17 -11.06 -17.02
CA LEU A 132 0.13 -9.64 -16.85
C LEU A 132 1.58 -9.42 -16.44
N VAL A 133 2.07 -10.15 -15.43
CA VAL A 133 3.43 -9.97 -14.91
C VAL A 133 4.47 -10.19 -16.00
N ASN A 134 4.31 -11.23 -16.84
CA ASN A 134 5.24 -11.51 -17.96
C ASN A 134 5.21 -10.38 -19.01
N ARG A 135 4.04 -9.76 -19.27
CA ARG A 135 3.95 -8.61 -20.18
C ARG A 135 4.67 -7.39 -19.61
N LEU A 136 4.53 -7.13 -18.32
CA LEU A 136 5.22 -6.03 -17.64
C LEU A 136 6.75 -6.24 -17.63
N GLU A 137 7.21 -7.47 -17.44
CA GLU A 137 8.63 -7.83 -17.54
C GLU A 137 9.17 -7.60 -18.95
N ALA A 138 8.44 -8.01 -19.98
CA ALA A 138 8.83 -7.78 -21.37
C ALA A 138 8.89 -6.28 -21.72
N LEU A 139 7.94 -5.46 -21.23
CA LEU A 139 8.01 -4.00 -21.37
C LEU A 139 9.26 -3.43 -20.69
N LEU A 140 9.55 -3.92 -19.49
CA LEU A 140 10.73 -3.48 -18.72
C LEU A 140 12.04 -3.85 -19.44
N GLU A 141 12.16 -5.06 -19.99
CA GLU A 141 13.29 -5.52 -20.79
C GLU A 141 13.46 -4.71 -22.08
N ALA A 142 12.34 -4.28 -22.69
CA ALA A 142 12.35 -3.38 -23.84
C ALA A 142 12.69 -1.91 -23.47
N GLY A 143 12.87 -1.60 -22.17
CA GLY A 143 13.14 -0.24 -21.70
C GLY A 143 11.89 0.65 -21.61
N ASP A 144 10.69 0.12 -21.91
CA ASP A 144 9.43 0.87 -21.87
C ASP A 144 8.88 0.95 -20.43
N ARG A 145 9.55 1.73 -19.60
CA ARG A 145 9.19 1.95 -18.20
C ARG A 145 7.86 2.70 -18.07
N ASP A 146 7.55 3.58 -19.01
CA ASP A 146 6.28 4.31 -19.07
C ASP A 146 5.12 3.35 -19.36
N GLY A 147 5.28 2.45 -20.33
CA GLY A 147 4.32 1.39 -20.64
C GLY A 147 4.08 0.44 -19.47
N VAL A 148 5.09 0.13 -18.65
CA VAL A 148 4.93 -0.64 -17.42
C VAL A 148 3.97 0.06 -16.45
N VAL A 149 4.14 1.37 -16.22
CA VAL A 149 3.28 2.15 -15.32
C VAL A 149 1.87 2.26 -15.88
N ASP A 150 1.73 2.57 -17.17
CA ASP A 150 0.44 2.67 -17.87
C ASP A 150 -0.35 1.36 -17.77
N THR A 151 0.27 0.24 -18.14
CA THR A 151 -0.34 -1.09 -18.10
C THR A 151 -0.80 -1.46 -16.68
N MET A 152 0.05 -1.23 -15.68
CA MET A 152 -0.29 -1.47 -14.28
C MET A 152 -1.52 -0.65 -13.86
N LEU A 153 -1.57 0.63 -14.19
CA LEU A 153 -2.68 1.50 -13.80
C LEU A 153 -3.99 1.11 -14.48
N ARG A 154 -3.94 0.71 -15.76
CA ARG A 154 -5.14 0.30 -16.51
C ARG A 154 -5.62 -1.09 -16.12
N GLU A 155 -4.73 -2.07 -16.06
CA GLU A 155 -5.11 -3.47 -15.93
C GLU A 155 -5.21 -3.96 -14.47
N VAL A 156 -4.41 -3.41 -13.55
CA VAL A 156 -4.46 -3.78 -12.11
C VAL A 156 -5.36 -2.82 -11.34
N VAL A 157 -5.16 -1.50 -11.50
CA VAL A 157 -5.96 -0.50 -10.76
C VAL A 157 -7.32 -0.30 -11.41
N GLY A 158 -7.45 -0.56 -12.72
CA GLY A 158 -8.68 -0.32 -13.48
C GLY A 158 -8.94 1.17 -13.73
N ALA A 159 -7.86 1.98 -13.77
CA ALA A 159 -7.98 3.41 -14.01
C ALA A 159 -8.45 3.68 -15.47
N PRO A 160 -9.47 4.54 -15.64
CA PRO A 160 -9.88 4.97 -16.98
C PRO A 160 -8.75 5.66 -17.74
N PRO A 161 -8.73 5.57 -19.09
CA PRO A 161 -7.66 6.17 -19.89
C PRO A 161 -7.42 7.65 -19.60
N GLU A 162 -8.47 8.44 -19.45
CA GLU A 162 -8.40 9.87 -19.15
C GLU A 162 -7.76 10.16 -17.78
N VAL A 163 -7.95 9.26 -16.80
CA VAL A 163 -7.31 9.37 -15.48
C VAL A 163 -5.82 9.07 -15.58
N VAL A 164 -5.44 8.07 -16.38
CA VAL A 164 -4.03 7.74 -16.61
C VAL A 164 -3.32 8.89 -17.32
N GLU A 165 -3.93 9.48 -18.35
CA GLU A 165 -3.38 10.64 -19.06
C GLU A 165 -3.24 11.87 -18.14
N TYR A 166 -4.25 12.11 -17.29
CA TYR A 166 -4.13 13.15 -16.26
C TYR A 166 -2.96 12.87 -15.31
N MET A 167 -2.82 11.62 -14.82
CA MET A 167 -1.69 11.25 -13.95
C MET A 167 -0.35 11.41 -14.66
N ARG A 168 -0.28 11.08 -15.96
CA ARG A 168 0.92 11.24 -16.81
C ARG A 168 1.36 12.69 -16.91
N SER A 169 0.42 13.64 -16.92
CA SER A 169 0.72 15.07 -16.94
C SER A 169 1.23 15.63 -15.61
N GLN A 170 1.15 14.87 -14.52
CA GLN A 170 1.56 15.34 -13.20
C GLN A 170 3.06 15.09 -12.95
N PRO A 171 3.75 15.96 -12.17
CA PRO A 171 5.16 15.77 -11.83
C PRO A 171 5.48 14.40 -11.19
N ALA A 172 4.56 13.86 -10.41
CA ALA A 172 4.69 12.55 -9.77
C ALA A 172 4.77 11.37 -10.76
N TRP A 173 4.50 11.57 -12.05
CA TRP A 173 4.61 10.52 -13.06
C TRP A 173 6.05 10.03 -13.23
N GLN A 174 7.02 10.94 -13.24
CA GLN A 174 8.42 10.60 -13.39
C GLN A 174 8.95 9.72 -12.24
N ALA A 175 8.49 9.96 -11.02
CA ALA A 175 8.81 9.10 -9.87
C ALA A 175 8.28 7.67 -10.08
N ARG A 176 7.07 7.52 -10.63
CA ARG A 176 6.49 6.20 -10.98
C ARG A 176 7.31 5.49 -12.05
N VAL A 177 7.67 6.21 -13.12
CA VAL A 177 8.49 5.68 -14.23
C VAL A 177 9.87 5.27 -13.71
N SER A 178 10.49 6.08 -12.85
CA SER A 178 11.79 5.76 -12.23
C SER A 178 11.73 4.48 -11.39
N ALA A 179 10.60 4.21 -10.73
CA ALA A 179 10.37 3.02 -9.91
C ALA A 179 9.71 1.84 -10.67
N ALA A 180 9.52 1.93 -11.99
CA ALA A 180 8.78 0.92 -12.77
C ALA A 180 9.34 -0.49 -12.64
N HIS A 181 10.66 -0.65 -12.44
CA HIS A 181 11.31 -1.95 -12.23
C HIS A 181 10.79 -2.71 -11.00
N THR A 182 10.20 -2.01 -10.05
CA THR A 182 9.65 -2.61 -8.84
C THR A 182 8.27 -3.24 -9.05
N ILE A 183 7.56 -2.84 -10.11
CA ILE A 183 6.16 -3.24 -10.34
C ILE A 183 6.03 -4.74 -10.64
N PRO A 184 6.72 -5.32 -11.64
CA PRO A 184 6.57 -6.74 -11.95
C PRO A 184 6.93 -7.65 -10.77
N ARG A 185 8.03 -7.34 -10.05
CA ARG A 185 8.48 -8.17 -8.92
C ARG A 185 7.49 -8.15 -7.75
N GLU A 186 6.86 -7.00 -7.47
CA GLU A 186 5.80 -6.92 -6.45
C GLU A 186 4.55 -7.70 -6.83
N LEU A 187 4.09 -7.57 -8.07
CA LEU A 187 2.93 -8.31 -8.54
C LEU A 187 3.20 -9.82 -8.50
N ARG A 188 4.38 -10.26 -8.92
CA ARG A 188 4.81 -11.67 -8.84
C ARG A 188 4.86 -12.17 -7.40
N ALA A 189 5.41 -11.39 -6.49
CA ALA A 189 5.45 -11.73 -5.06
C ALA A 189 4.04 -11.75 -4.45
N GLY A 190 3.18 -10.81 -4.83
CA GLY A 190 1.77 -10.80 -4.42
C GLY A 190 0.97 -11.99 -4.94
N GLU A 191 1.27 -12.50 -6.16
CA GLU A 191 0.69 -13.74 -6.69
C GLU A 191 1.16 -14.98 -5.92
N ALA A 192 2.40 -14.98 -5.43
CA ALA A 192 2.96 -16.07 -4.63
C ALA A 192 2.52 -16.02 -3.16
N TYR A 193 2.21 -14.84 -2.64
CA TYR A 193 1.80 -14.63 -1.26
C TYR A 193 0.50 -15.39 -0.95
N ARG A 194 0.46 -16.05 0.22
CA ARG A 194 -0.73 -16.74 0.72
C ARG A 194 -1.08 -16.18 2.09
N PHE A 195 -2.25 -15.55 2.16
CA PHE A 195 -2.76 -15.06 3.43
C PHE A 195 -3.16 -16.25 4.33
N ASP A 196 -2.56 -16.28 5.51
CA ASP A 196 -2.87 -17.27 6.54
C ASP A 196 -3.39 -16.54 7.78
N ALA A 197 -4.69 -16.62 8.02
CA ALA A 197 -5.35 -15.93 9.12
C ALA A 197 -4.88 -16.43 10.51
N GLU A 198 -4.39 -17.68 10.61
CA GLU A 198 -3.95 -18.25 11.89
C GLU A 198 -2.71 -17.53 12.41
N ARG A 199 -1.83 -17.04 11.49
CA ARG A 199 -0.63 -16.27 11.87
C ARG A 199 -0.95 -14.96 12.60
N PHE A 200 -2.14 -14.43 12.40
CA PHE A 200 -2.59 -13.16 12.98
C PHE A 200 -3.48 -13.34 14.22
N GLY A 201 -3.68 -14.59 14.69
CA GLY A 201 -4.56 -14.91 15.81
C GLY A 201 -4.19 -14.20 17.10
N ASP A 202 -2.90 -14.01 17.35
CA ASP A 202 -2.36 -13.35 18.54
C ASP A 202 -2.03 -11.85 18.32
N LEU A 203 -2.38 -11.29 17.15
CA LEU A 203 -2.14 -9.88 16.86
C LEU A 203 -3.18 -9.00 17.56
N GLU A 204 -2.78 -8.37 18.69
CA GLU A 204 -3.66 -7.51 19.50
C GLU A 204 -3.74 -6.05 19.01
N VAL A 205 -3.08 -5.69 17.91
CA VAL A 205 -3.08 -4.32 17.36
C VAL A 205 -4.47 -3.95 16.85
N PRO A 206 -5.16 -2.94 17.43
CA PRO A 206 -6.45 -2.49 16.93
C PRO A 206 -6.34 -2.03 15.50
N THR A 207 -7.07 -2.68 14.59
CA THR A 207 -6.95 -2.49 13.15
C THR A 207 -8.25 -2.00 12.55
N LEU A 208 -8.19 -0.87 11.80
CA LEU A 208 -9.27 -0.36 10.97
C LEU A 208 -9.01 -0.73 9.51
N GLN A 209 -9.91 -1.47 8.91
CA GLN A 209 -9.88 -1.73 7.47
C GLN A 209 -10.83 -0.79 6.74
N LEU A 210 -10.30 -0.06 5.75
CA LEU A 210 -11.06 0.79 4.85
C LEU A 210 -11.01 0.18 3.44
N THR A 211 -12.16 -0.01 2.83
CA THR A 211 -12.26 -0.51 1.44
C THR A 211 -13.13 0.43 0.62
N ARG A 212 -12.75 0.64 -0.65
CA ARG A 212 -13.59 1.36 -1.59
C ARG A 212 -14.82 0.53 -1.92
N GLU A 213 -15.99 1.17 -1.96
CA GLU A 213 -17.18 0.53 -2.50
C GLU A 213 -16.97 0.35 -4.02
N ARG A 214 -16.92 -0.90 -4.49
CA ARG A 214 -16.82 -1.19 -5.93
C ARG A 214 -18.13 -0.79 -6.59
N GLN A 215 -18.11 0.17 -7.51
CA GLN A 215 -19.26 0.46 -8.34
C GLN A 215 -19.54 -0.76 -9.26
N PRO A 216 -20.79 -1.23 -9.34
CA PRO A 216 -21.15 -2.28 -10.31
C PRO A 216 -20.94 -1.74 -11.72
N GLY A 217 -19.94 -2.23 -12.45
CA GLY A 217 -19.71 -1.87 -13.85
C GLY A 217 -18.26 -1.82 -14.30
N ASN A 218 -17.28 -1.68 -13.41
CA ASN A 218 -15.87 -1.45 -13.80
C ASN A 218 -14.94 -2.66 -13.68
N PHE A 219 -15.47 -3.88 -13.59
CA PHE A 219 -14.64 -5.09 -13.63
C PHE A 219 -15.25 -6.11 -14.60
N ARG A 220 -14.73 -6.17 -15.83
CA ARG A 220 -14.92 -7.34 -16.71
C ARG A 220 -13.88 -8.39 -16.27
N GLY A 221 -14.36 -9.45 -15.66
CA GLY A 221 -13.54 -10.63 -15.38
C GLY A 221 -13.67 -11.15 -13.96
N GLY A 222 -14.84 -11.68 -13.60
CA GLY A 222 -15.05 -12.42 -12.37
C GLY A 222 -16.51 -12.83 -12.26
N ARG A 223 -16.81 -14.11 -12.48
CA ARG A 223 -18.14 -14.70 -12.29
C ARG A 223 -18.71 -14.27 -10.93
N LYS A 224 -19.99 -13.95 -10.91
CA LYS A 224 -20.80 -13.75 -9.70
C LYS A 224 -20.69 -15.02 -8.81
N GLY A 225 -19.70 -15.04 -7.94
CA GLY A 225 -19.66 -15.91 -6.79
C GLY A 225 -20.54 -15.29 -5.73
N ARG A 226 -21.54 -16.02 -5.25
CA ARG A 226 -22.33 -15.63 -4.06
C ARG A 226 -21.34 -15.44 -2.91
N GLY A 227 -21.34 -14.23 -2.34
CA GLY A 227 -20.43 -13.85 -1.27
C GLY A 227 -20.46 -14.85 -0.12
N ARG A 228 -19.31 -15.44 0.13
CA ARG A 228 -18.91 -15.78 1.49
C ARG A 228 -18.11 -14.58 1.98
N ASN A 229 -18.49 -14.09 3.14
CA ASN A 229 -17.85 -12.98 3.81
C ASN A 229 -16.35 -13.18 3.81
N ALA A 230 -15.61 -12.08 3.52
CA ALA A 230 -14.19 -11.99 3.82
C ALA A 230 -13.98 -12.57 5.23
N ALA A 231 -13.02 -13.50 5.35
CA ALA A 231 -12.70 -14.13 6.61
C ALA A 231 -12.66 -13.03 7.68
N GLU A 232 -13.45 -13.20 8.73
CA GLU A 232 -13.46 -12.29 9.86
C GLU A 232 -12.06 -12.37 10.47
N LEU A 233 -11.23 -11.38 10.16
CA LEU A 233 -10.07 -11.09 11.01
C LEU A 233 -10.64 -10.92 12.43
N PRO A 234 -9.99 -11.42 13.49
CA PRO A 234 -10.53 -11.42 14.86
C PRO A 234 -10.83 -10.02 15.42
N TYR A 235 -10.70 -8.97 14.64
CA TYR A 235 -10.94 -7.58 15.02
C TYR A 235 -12.07 -6.95 14.24
N ARG A 236 -13.21 -6.79 14.95
CA ARG A 236 -14.40 -6.09 14.47
C ARG A 236 -14.18 -4.57 14.48
N ARG A 237 -14.27 -3.95 13.31
CA ARG A 237 -15.12 -2.79 12.98
C ARG A 237 -15.02 -2.54 11.49
N HIS A 238 -16.03 -2.91 10.74
CA HIS A 238 -16.21 -2.45 9.36
C HIS A 238 -16.81 -1.04 9.39
N VAL A 239 -16.03 -0.03 9.06
CA VAL A 239 -16.57 1.29 8.71
C VAL A 239 -16.63 1.33 7.19
N ARG A 240 -17.84 1.24 6.63
CA ARG A 240 -18.06 1.51 5.21
C ARG A 240 -17.99 3.01 4.99
N ALA A 241 -16.88 3.52 4.49
CA ALA A 241 -16.79 4.88 4.00
C ALA A 241 -17.37 4.95 2.59
N ARG A 242 -18.50 5.62 2.40
CA ARG A 242 -19.00 6.03 1.07
C ARG A 242 -18.23 7.26 0.65
N ALA A 243 -17.36 7.15 -0.35
CA ALA A 243 -16.92 8.30 -1.10
C ALA A 243 -18.07 8.70 -2.04
N ARG A 244 -18.86 9.72 -1.64
CA ARG A 244 -19.77 10.41 -2.55
C ARG A 244 -18.98 11.49 -3.28
N GLY A 245 -18.94 11.41 -4.61
CA GLY A 245 -18.91 12.60 -5.42
C GLY A 245 -20.25 13.32 -5.22
N ASP A 246 -20.16 14.59 -4.91
CA ASP A 246 -21.19 15.62 -4.86
C ASP A 246 -22.46 15.40 -4.03
N GLY A 247 -22.61 16.22 -3.00
CA GLY A 247 -23.86 16.80 -2.52
C GLY A 247 -24.56 16.09 -1.36
N HIS A 248 -24.50 16.74 -0.20
CA HIS A 248 -25.41 16.73 0.94
C HIS A 248 -25.41 15.54 1.94
N ARG A 249 -24.93 15.93 3.13
CA ARG A 249 -25.31 15.51 4.50
C ARG A 249 -25.91 14.12 4.72
N ASP A 250 -25.19 13.27 5.47
CA ASP A 250 -25.66 12.83 6.77
C ASP A 250 -24.56 12.12 7.55
N ARG A 251 -24.26 12.68 8.71
CA ARG A 251 -23.42 12.07 9.74
C ARG A 251 -24.24 11.00 10.45
N VAL A 252 -23.73 9.79 10.52
CA VAL A 252 -24.11 8.87 11.61
C VAL A 252 -22.81 8.32 12.21
N LEU A 253 -22.43 8.99 13.31
CA LEU A 253 -21.53 8.41 14.30
C LEU A 253 -22.42 7.65 15.27
N HIS A 254 -22.20 6.37 15.44
CA HIS A 254 -22.65 5.63 16.60
C HIS A 254 -21.46 4.99 17.29
N ASN A 255 -21.41 5.23 18.60
CA ASN A 255 -20.43 4.81 19.60
C ASN A 255 -20.09 3.31 19.59
#